data_5c6ee8d1e82acf86c42771732eb3507e
#
_entry.id   5c6ee8d1e82acf86c42771732eb3507e
#
_cell.length_a   1.000
_cell.length_b   1.000
_cell.length_c   1.000
_cell.angle_alpha   90.00
_cell.angle_beta   90.00
_cell.angle_gamma   90.00
#
_symmetry.space_group_name_H-M   'P 1'
#
loop_
_entity.id
_entity.type
_entity.pdbx_description
1 polymer ?
#
loop_
_entity_poly.entity_id
_entity_poly.type
_entity_poly.pdbx_seq_one_letter_code
_entity_poly.pdbx_strand_id
1 'polypeptide(L)'
;MTDLPFSSPAVVPQESVDTDDHALRFGGIRRLYGTRAVERFRTAHVVVVGVGGVGSWTVEALARSGIGKLTLIDLDDVCVSNVNRQLHALDGTIGRPKVEVLAERCRAIQPGIEVVEDIAFATPTNLAERIPEDADHLVDAIDSVVAKAALISWCKRRK
;
A
#
# COMPACT_ATOMS: atom_id res chain seq x y z
N MET A 1 17.05 -24.36 -44.04
CA MET A 1 16.56 -23.29 -43.15
C MET A 1 15.14 -23.70 -42.77
N THR A 2 14.98 -24.31 -41.63
CA THR A 2 13.70 -24.88 -41.16
C THR A 2 13.21 -23.97 -40.05
N ASP A 3 12.14 -23.23 -40.36
CA ASP A 3 11.44 -22.38 -39.39
C ASP A 3 10.81 -23.26 -38.31
N LEU A 4 11.27 -23.09 -37.09
CA LEU A 4 10.61 -23.62 -35.90
C LEU A 4 9.46 -22.67 -35.49
N PRO A 5 8.23 -23.14 -35.34
CA PRO A 5 7.12 -22.30 -34.90
C PRO A 5 7.29 -21.94 -33.42
N PHE A 6 7.37 -20.64 -33.14
CA PHE A 6 7.28 -20.10 -31.79
C PHE A 6 5.85 -20.32 -31.28
N SER A 7 5.65 -21.32 -30.43
CA SER A 7 4.36 -21.49 -29.75
C SER A 7 4.26 -20.47 -28.62
N SER A 8 3.21 -19.62 -28.63
CA SER A 8 2.86 -18.75 -27.53
C SER A 8 2.74 -19.54 -26.23
N PRO A 9 3.28 -19.03 -25.11
CA PRO A 9 3.07 -19.68 -23.83
C PRO A 9 1.57 -19.69 -23.49
N ALA A 10 1.06 -20.85 -23.12
CA ALA A 10 -0.31 -21.03 -22.68
C ALA A 10 -0.59 -20.10 -21.48
N VAL A 11 -1.70 -19.35 -21.56
CA VAL A 11 -2.23 -18.58 -20.42
C VAL A 11 -2.60 -19.60 -19.35
N VAL A 12 -1.80 -19.66 -18.30
CA VAL A 12 -2.13 -20.45 -17.10
C VAL A 12 -3.34 -19.78 -16.46
N PRO A 13 -4.46 -20.50 -16.19
CA PRO A 13 -5.59 -19.94 -15.48
C PRO A 13 -5.10 -19.44 -14.11
N GLN A 14 -5.53 -18.22 -13.71
CA GLN A 14 -5.37 -17.74 -12.34
C GLN A 14 -6.26 -18.61 -11.44
N GLU A 15 -5.70 -19.72 -10.98
CA GLU A 15 -6.29 -20.47 -9.87
C GLU A 15 -6.25 -19.58 -8.63
N SER A 16 -7.30 -19.65 -7.81
CA SER A 16 -7.50 -18.98 -6.54
C SER A 16 -6.19 -18.83 -5.79
N VAL A 17 -5.82 -17.56 -5.43
CA VAL A 17 -4.64 -17.26 -4.60
C VAL A 17 -4.88 -17.93 -3.25
N ASP A 18 -4.34 -19.11 -3.11
CA ASP A 18 -4.64 -20.07 -2.08
C ASP A 18 -4.04 -19.61 -0.73
N THR A 19 -4.70 -19.98 0.36
CA THR A 19 -4.24 -19.77 1.74
C THR A 19 -2.81 -20.26 1.98
N ASP A 20 -2.31 -21.16 1.15
CA ASP A 20 -0.96 -21.72 1.19
C ASP A 20 0.11 -20.72 0.72
N ASP A 21 -0.14 -19.93 -0.33
CA ASP A 21 0.80 -18.93 -0.84
C ASP A 21 1.02 -17.79 0.19
N HIS A 22 -0.02 -17.33 0.89
CA HIS A 22 0.10 -16.36 1.96
C HIS A 22 0.97 -16.90 3.12
N ALA A 23 0.78 -18.16 3.51
CA ALA A 23 1.58 -18.79 4.57
C ALA A 23 3.06 -18.90 4.19
N LEU A 24 3.37 -19.17 2.92
CA LEU A 24 4.74 -19.19 2.41
C LEU A 24 5.36 -17.79 2.38
N ARG A 25 4.65 -16.79 1.84
CA ARG A 25 5.13 -15.40 1.74
C ARG A 25 5.44 -14.80 3.12
N PHE A 26 4.57 -15.02 4.09
CA PHE A 26 4.67 -14.40 5.43
C PHE A 26 5.15 -15.35 6.54
N GLY A 27 5.73 -16.49 6.17
CA GLY A 27 6.28 -17.45 7.13
C GLY A 27 7.37 -16.86 8.03
N GLY A 28 8.16 -15.89 7.55
CA GLY A 28 9.11 -15.13 8.35
C GLY A 28 8.45 -14.27 9.41
N ILE A 29 7.39 -13.55 9.02
CA ILE A 29 6.58 -12.71 9.91
C ILE A 29 5.92 -13.59 10.99
N ARG A 30 5.40 -14.76 10.61
CA ARG A 30 4.81 -15.72 11.54
C ARG A 30 5.81 -16.22 12.59
N ARG A 31 7.07 -16.48 12.20
CA ARG A 31 8.13 -16.89 13.16
C ARG A 31 8.45 -15.78 14.15
N LEU A 32 8.39 -14.52 13.73
CA LEU A 32 8.73 -13.36 14.55
C LEU A 32 7.58 -12.97 15.50
N TYR A 33 6.35 -12.90 15.00
CA TYR A 33 5.20 -12.35 15.73
C TYR A 33 4.15 -13.39 16.14
N GLY A 34 4.26 -14.62 15.67
CA GLY A 34 3.33 -15.71 15.93
C GLY A 34 2.15 -15.74 14.94
N THR A 35 1.45 -16.88 14.89
CA THR A 35 0.34 -17.13 13.96
C THR A 35 -0.82 -16.14 14.16
N ARG A 36 -1.18 -15.85 15.43
CA ARG A 36 -2.28 -14.94 15.75
C ARG A 36 -2.03 -13.51 15.25
N ALA A 37 -0.77 -13.05 15.25
CA ALA A 37 -0.43 -11.74 14.72
C ALA A 37 -0.58 -11.68 13.20
N VAL A 38 -0.13 -12.72 12.49
CA VAL A 38 -0.26 -12.80 11.02
C VAL A 38 -1.73 -12.80 10.59
N GLU A 39 -2.60 -13.53 11.30
CA GLU A 39 -4.04 -13.51 11.02
C GLU A 39 -4.65 -12.11 11.24
N ARG A 40 -4.22 -11.41 12.28
CA ARG A 40 -4.64 -10.02 12.51
C ARG A 40 -4.12 -9.08 11.43
N PHE A 41 -2.89 -9.25 10.95
CA PHE A 41 -2.34 -8.46 9.85
C PHE A 41 -3.14 -8.69 8.56
N ARG A 42 -3.50 -9.94 8.27
CA ARG A 42 -4.27 -10.30 7.08
C ARG A 42 -5.65 -9.65 7.03
N THR A 43 -6.26 -9.40 8.17
CA THR A 43 -7.58 -8.75 8.25
C THR A 43 -7.52 -7.26 8.55
N ALA A 44 -6.34 -6.73 8.89
CA ALA A 44 -6.18 -5.33 9.26
C ALA A 44 -6.32 -4.38 8.06
N HIS A 45 -6.98 -3.25 8.30
CA HIS A 45 -7.07 -2.12 7.38
C HIS A 45 -6.21 -0.95 7.90
N VAL A 46 -5.17 -0.59 7.14
CA VAL A 46 -4.28 0.53 7.50
C VAL A 46 -4.40 1.65 6.48
N VAL A 47 -4.65 2.86 6.96
CA VAL A 47 -4.66 4.08 6.14
C VAL A 47 -3.30 4.75 6.23
N VAL A 48 -2.70 5.09 5.09
CA VAL A 48 -1.44 5.86 5.03
C VAL A 48 -1.73 7.20 4.38
N VAL A 49 -1.57 8.28 5.14
CA VAL A 49 -1.79 9.65 4.68
C VAL A 49 -0.44 10.29 4.36
N GLY A 50 -0.24 10.61 3.09
CA GLY A 50 1.04 11.02 2.54
C GLY A 50 1.91 9.82 2.15
N VAL A 51 2.20 9.65 0.87
CA VAL A 51 3.04 8.54 0.39
C VAL A 51 4.36 9.04 -0.23
N GLY A 52 4.91 10.11 0.36
CA GLY A 52 6.22 10.67 0.01
C GLY A 52 7.41 9.85 0.54
N GLY A 53 8.44 10.55 1.04
CA GLY A 53 9.69 9.93 1.50
C GLY A 53 9.53 8.94 2.64
N VAL A 54 8.68 9.23 3.62
CA VAL A 54 8.40 8.32 4.75
C VAL A 54 7.30 7.35 4.40
N GLY A 55 6.17 7.86 3.85
CA GLY A 55 4.98 7.03 3.58
C GLY A 55 5.23 5.93 2.57
N SER A 56 6.00 6.17 1.52
CA SER A 56 6.28 5.13 0.51
C SER A 56 7.01 3.91 1.08
N TRP A 57 7.98 4.13 1.97
CA TRP A 57 8.67 3.04 2.66
C TRP A 57 7.78 2.36 3.70
N THR A 58 6.89 3.12 4.35
CA THR A 58 5.89 2.55 5.26
C THR A 58 4.92 1.63 4.52
N VAL A 59 4.40 2.04 3.37
CA VAL A 59 3.53 1.23 2.51
C VAL A 59 4.22 -0.08 2.10
N GLU A 60 5.48 -0.01 1.66
CA GLU A 60 6.29 -1.19 1.33
C GLU A 60 6.40 -2.14 2.52
N ALA A 61 6.72 -1.61 3.71
CA ALA A 61 6.86 -2.41 4.92
C ALA A 61 5.55 -3.08 5.32
N LEU A 62 4.42 -2.38 5.24
CA LEU A 62 3.09 -2.92 5.55
C LEU A 62 2.71 -4.05 4.58
N ALA A 63 2.88 -3.84 3.27
CA ALA A 63 2.61 -4.87 2.27
C ALA A 63 3.48 -6.12 2.49
N ARG A 64 4.79 -5.94 2.81
CA ARG A 64 5.72 -7.06 3.12
C ARG A 64 5.47 -7.71 4.48
N SER A 65 4.70 -7.07 5.35
CA SER A 65 4.27 -7.65 6.63
C SER A 65 2.98 -8.44 6.54
N GLY A 66 2.30 -8.43 5.39
CA GLY A 66 1.07 -9.18 5.18
C GLY A 66 -0.19 -8.45 5.63
N ILE A 67 -0.17 -7.11 5.64
CA ILE A 67 -1.40 -6.32 5.87
C ILE A 67 -2.37 -6.58 4.73
N GLY A 68 -3.62 -6.91 5.05
CA GLY A 68 -4.61 -7.31 4.05
C GLY A 68 -5.26 -6.17 3.30
N LYS A 69 -5.37 -4.98 3.92
CA LYS A 69 -6.00 -3.81 3.28
C LYS A 69 -5.22 -2.52 3.57
N LEU A 70 -4.97 -1.74 2.52
CA LEU A 70 -4.36 -0.42 2.59
C LEU A 70 -5.26 0.62 1.92
N THR A 71 -5.40 1.79 2.53
CA THR A 71 -5.89 3.00 1.86
C THR A 71 -4.74 4.00 1.79
N LEU A 72 -4.39 4.42 0.57
CA LEU A 72 -3.30 5.34 0.29
C LEU A 72 -3.89 6.70 -0.10
N ILE A 73 -3.57 7.75 0.64
CA ILE A 73 -4.10 9.11 0.41
C ILE A 73 -2.93 10.04 0.09
N ASP A 74 -2.85 10.51 -1.16
CA ASP A 74 -1.87 11.49 -1.63
C ASP A 74 -2.34 12.09 -2.95
N LEU A 75 -2.19 13.39 -3.16
CA LEU A 75 -2.61 14.05 -4.41
C LEU A 75 -1.48 14.12 -5.45
N ASP A 76 -0.23 13.99 -5.03
CA ASP A 76 0.92 14.26 -5.88
C ASP A 76 1.18 13.19 -6.93
N ASP A 77 1.79 13.64 -8.03
CA ASP A 77 2.44 12.77 -9.01
C ASP A 77 3.91 12.51 -8.64
N VAL A 78 4.44 11.44 -9.19
CA VAL A 78 5.87 11.11 -9.09
C VAL A 78 6.70 12.12 -9.87
N CYS A 79 7.64 12.79 -9.21
CA CYS A 79 8.55 13.73 -9.83
C CYS A 79 9.99 13.21 -9.86
N VAL A 80 10.78 13.66 -10.82
CA VAL A 80 12.23 13.33 -10.92
C VAL A 80 12.97 13.67 -9.63
N SER A 81 12.62 14.80 -8.98
CA SER A 81 13.21 15.21 -7.71
C SER A 81 12.92 14.29 -6.53
N ASN A 82 12.01 13.32 -6.69
CA ASN A 82 11.67 12.35 -5.66
C ASN A 82 12.60 11.13 -5.61
N VAL A 83 13.38 10.90 -6.69
CA VAL A 83 14.22 9.71 -6.90
C VAL A 83 15.19 9.45 -5.74
N ASN A 84 15.68 10.49 -5.08
CA ASN A 84 16.65 10.37 -4.00
C ASN A 84 16.10 9.82 -2.67
N ARG A 85 14.74 9.71 -2.51
CA ARG A 85 14.14 9.33 -1.23
C ARG A 85 12.79 8.62 -1.28
N GLN A 86 12.09 8.65 -2.41
CA GLN A 86 10.76 8.03 -2.54
C GLN A 86 10.88 6.71 -3.31
N LEU A 87 10.38 5.64 -2.71
CA LEU A 87 10.53 4.27 -3.20
C LEU A 87 9.98 4.07 -4.63
N HIS A 88 8.85 4.70 -4.92
CA HIS A 88 8.13 4.56 -6.18
C HIS A 88 8.66 5.46 -7.32
N ALA A 89 9.59 6.37 -7.00
CA ALA A 89 10.17 7.27 -7.99
C ALA A 89 11.29 6.57 -8.76
N LEU A 90 10.89 5.92 -9.85
CA LEU A 90 11.76 5.15 -10.75
C LEU A 90 11.63 5.69 -12.18
N ASP A 91 12.58 5.32 -13.03
CA ASP A 91 12.43 5.55 -14.46
C ASP A 91 11.16 4.84 -14.97
N GLY A 92 10.36 5.51 -15.78
CA GLY A 92 9.07 5.03 -16.27
C GLY A 92 7.87 5.23 -15.33
N THR A 93 8.06 5.75 -14.10
CA THR A 93 6.94 6.11 -13.20
C THR A 93 6.70 7.61 -13.08
N ILE A 94 7.61 8.43 -13.60
CA ILE A 94 7.51 9.90 -13.52
C ILE A 94 6.24 10.40 -14.20
N GLY A 95 5.51 11.30 -13.53
CA GLY A 95 4.24 11.88 -13.98
C GLY A 95 3.01 11.03 -13.69
N ARG A 96 3.16 9.87 -13.06
CA ARG A 96 2.02 9.04 -12.63
C ARG A 96 1.64 9.37 -11.18
N PRO A 97 0.36 9.26 -10.79
CA PRO A 97 -0.05 9.42 -9.40
C PRO A 97 0.72 8.47 -8.46
N LYS A 98 1.25 9.02 -7.36
CA LYS A 98 2.05 8.25 -6.40
C LYS A 98 1.29 7.05 -5.83
N VAL A 99 0.01 7.23 -5.52
CA VAL A 99 -0.83 6.18 -4.94
C VAL A 99 -1.03 5.01 -5.90
N GLU A 100 -1.19 5.27 -7.21
CA GLU A 100 -1.33 4.22 -8.23
C GLU A 100 -0.06 3.38 -8.35
N VAL A 101 1.10 4.04 -8.46
CA VAL A 101 2.40 3.34 -8.59
C VAL A 101 2.67 2.46 -7.36
N LEU A 102 2.34 2.94 -6.16
CA LEU A 102 2.49 2.16 -4.94
C LEU A 102 1.47 1.03 -4.84
N ALA A 103 0.24 1.24 -5.29
CA ALA A 103 -0.78 0.20 -5.30
C ALA A 103 -0.40 -0.98 -6.21
N GLU A 104 0.10 -0.69 -7.42
CA GLU A 104 0.66 -1.71 -8.33
C GLU A 104 1.79 -2.50 -7.64
N ARG A 105 2.68 -1.79 -6.94
CA ARG A 105 3.77 -2.42 -6.21
C ARG A 105 3.29 -3.29 -5.06
N CYS A 106 2.31 -2.84 -4.29
CA CYS A 106 1.71 -3.64 -3.22
C CYS A 106 1.09 -4.93 -3.75
N ARG A 107 0.35 -4.86 -4.87
CA ARG A 107 -0.24 -6.03 -5.53
C ARG A 107 0.83 -6.98 -6.09
N ALA A 108 1.98 -6.46 -6.54
CA ALA A 108 3.10 -7.29 -6.96
C ALA A 108 3.80 -8.00 -5.79
N ILE A 109 3.81 -7.41 -4.58
CA ILE A 109 4.34 -8.03 -3.37
C ILE A 109 3.37 -9.08 -2.82
N GLN A 110 2.09 -8.73 -2.76
CA GLN A 110 1.02 -9.55 -2.18
C GLN A 110 -0.22 -9.48 -3.10
N PRO A 111 -0.40 -10.43 -4.03
CA PRO A 111 -1.51 -10.39 -4.99
C PRO A 111 -2.91 -10.32 -4.38
N GLY A 112 -3.09 -10.83 -3.15
CA GLY A 112 -4.37 -10.81 -2.43
C GLY A 112 -4.62 -9.54 -1.60
N ILE A 113 -3.74 -8.53 -1.64
CA ILE A 113 -3.94 -7.28 -0.89
C ILE A 113 -5.03 -6.42 -1.55
N GLU A 114 -5.93 -5.86 -0.73
CA GLU A 114 -6.83 -4.81 -1.15
C GLU A 114 -6.13 -3.45 -1.01
N VAL A 115 -6.03 -2.68 -2.10
CA VAL A 115 -5.48 -1.32 -2.06
C VAL A 115 -6.47 -0.34 -2.63
N VAL A 116 -6.88 0.62 -1.81
CA VAL A 116 -7.72 1.76 -2.17
C VAL A 116 -6.82 2.96 -2.43
N GLU A 117 -6.95 3.55 -3.60
CA GLU A 117 -6.17 4.69 -4.07
C GLU A 117 -7.03 5.95 -3.97
N ASP A 118 -6.67 6.88 -3.10
CA ASP A 118 -7.37 8.16 -2.94
C ASP A 118 -6.44 9.31 -3.36
N ILE A 119 -6.65 9.83 -4.58
CA ILE A 119 -5.90 10.96 -5.15
C ILE A 119 -6.46 12.26 -4.57
N ALA A 120 -6.08 12.56 -3.34
CA ALA A 120 -6.58 13.73 -2.61
C ALA A 120 -5.58 14.22 -1.56
N PHE A 121 -5.73 15.50 -1.15
CA PHE A 121 -5.13 15.98 0.09
C PHE A 121 -6.05 15.68 1.28
N ALA A 122 -5.45 15.17 2.36
CA ALA A 122 -6.11 15.13 3.66
C ALA A 122 -6.05 16.54 4.30
N THR A 123 -7.22 17.13 4.53
CA THR A 123 -7.38 18.45 5.13
C THR A 123 -8.24 18.37 6.39
N PRO A 124 -8.17 19.32 7.32
CA PRO A 124 -9.02 19.30 8.52
C PRO A 124 -10.52 19.16 8.25
N THR A 125 -10.98 19.58 7.07
CA THR A 125 -12.40 19.61 6.70
C THR A 125 -12.89 18.34 6.02
N ASN A 126 -12.02 17.49 5.48
CA ASN A 126 -12.40 16.31 4.72
C ASN A 126 -11.98 14.97 5.37
N LEU A 127 -11.37 14.97 6.55
CA LEU A 127 -10.88 13.74 7.20
C LEU A 127 -11.98 12.68 7.39
N ALA A 128 -13.20 13.11 7.76
CA ALA A 128 -14.31 12.20 8.00
C ALA A 128 -14.82 11.52 6.70
N GLU A 129 -14.59 12.15 5.56
CA GLU A 129 -14.94 11.62 4.25
C GLU A 129 -13.84 10.70 3.68
N ARG A 130 -12.58 11.06 3.93
CA ARG A 130 -11.41 10.37 3.35
C ARG A 130 -10.93 9.17 4.15
N ILE A 131 -11.11 9.18 5.46
CA ILE A 131 -10.65 8.08 6.31
C ILE A 131 -11.80 7.10 6.52
N PRO A 132 -11.68 5.86 6.02
CA PRO A 132 -12.71 4.83 6.18
C PRO A 132 -13.03 4.54 7.66
N GLU A 133 -14.29 4.22 7.93
CA GLU A 133 -14.74 3.90 9.29
C GLU A 133 -14.20 2.58 9.80
N ASP A 134 -13.92 1.64 8.90
CA ASP A 134 -13.36 0.31 9.15
C ASP A 134 -11.82 0.31 9.28
N ALA A 135 -11.17 1.49 9.29
CA ALA A 135 -9.72 1.57 9.47
C ALA A 135 -9.30 1.21 10.90
N ASP A 136 -8.44 0.21 11.04
CA ASP A 136 -7.85 -0.19 12.32
C ASP A 136 -6.74 0.76 12.77
N HIS A 137 -5.94 1.24 11.82
CA HIS A 137 -4.79 2.11 12.07
C HIS A 137 -4.64 3.19 11.01
N LEU A 138 -4.10 4.34 11.44
CA LEU A 138 -3.75 5.44 10.58
C LEU A 138 -2.26 5.79 10.77
N VAL A 139 -1.53 5.84 9.66
CA VAL A 139 -0.16 6.31 9.60
C VAL A 139 -0.15 7.72 9.00
N ASP A 140 0.36 8.67 9.78
CA ASP A 140 0.55 10.05 9.38
C ASP A 140 1.97 10.25 8.86
N ALA A 141 2.13 10.39 7.55
CA ALA A 141 3.40 10.62 6.86
C ALA A 141 3.41 11.93 6.04
N ILE A 142 2.52 12.86 6.38
CA ILE A 142 2.48 14.20 5.79
C ILE A 142 3.46 15.16 6.49
N ASP A 143 3.82 16.24 5.82
CA ASP A 143 4.71 17.29 6.34
C ASP A 143 3.95 18.52 6.88
N SER A 144 2.68 18.70 6.52
CA SER A 144 1.85 19.81 6.98
C SER A 144 1.51 19.70 8.47
N VAL A 145 2.07 20.58 9.30
CA VAL A 145 1.82 20.62 10.76
C VAL A 145 0.32 20.79 11.08
N VAL A 146 -0.38 21.62 10.30
CA VAL A 146 -1.83 21.88 10.49
C VAL A 146 -2.65 20.62 10.23
N ALA A 147 -2.41 19.93 9.11
CA ALA A 147 -3.11 18.71 8.78
C ALA A 147 -2.75 17.57 9.75
N LYS A 148 -1.49 17.47 10.17
CA LYS A 148 -1.01 16.52 11.19
C LYS A 148 -1.73 16.71 12.54
N ALA A 149 -1.85 17.94 13.03
CA ALA A 149 -2.57 18.25 14.26
C ALA A 149 -4.07 17.88 14.15
N ALA A 150 -4.68 18.13 12.99
CA ALA A 150 -6.06 17.76 12.71
C ALA A 150 -6.26 16.23 12.69
N LEU A 151 -5.37 15.49 12.02
CA LEU A 151 -5.37 14.01 12.01
C LEU A 151 -5.30 13.42 13.43
N ILE A 152 -4.33 13.89 14.23
CA ILE A 152 -4.17 13.43 15.62
C ILE A 152 -5.44 13.72 16.44
N SER A 153 -5.98 14.93 16.31
CA SER A 153 -7.21 15.35 17.00
C SER A 153 -8.41 14.52 16.57
N TRP A 154 -8.53 14.22 15.26
CA TRP A 154 -9.60 13.41 14.68
C TRP A 154 -9.54 11.97 15.21
N CYS A 155 -8.36 11.32 15.20
CA CYS A 155 -8.16 9.98 15.74
C CYS A 155 -8.49 9.89 17.23
N LYS A 156 -8.11 10.89 18.03
CA LYS A 156 -8.41 10.92 19.48
C LYS A 156 -9.89 10.97 19.80
N ARG A 157 -10.72 11.58 18.94
CA ARG A 157 -12.18 11.67 19.14
C ARG A 157 -12.92 10.38 18.78
N ARG A 158 -12.28 9.44 18.09
CA ARG A 158 -12.86 8.17 17.62
C ARG A 158 -12.46 6.94 18.44
N LYS A 159 -11.68 7.15 19.51
CA LYS A 159 -11.31 6.08 20.45
C LYS A 159 -12.41 5.80 21.45
#